data_10db17a7b6807711e533094d054989ee
#
_entry.id   10db17a7b6807711e533094d054989ee
#
_cell.length_a   1.000
_cell.length_b   1.000
_cell.length_c   1.000
_cell.angle_alpha   90.00
_cell.angle_beta   90.00
_cell.angle_gamma   90.00
#
_symmetry.space_group_name_H-M   'P 1'
#
loop_
_entity.id
_entity.type
_entity.pdbx_description
1 polymer ?
#
loop_
_entity_poly.entity_id
_entity_poly.type
_entity_poly.pdbx_seq_one_letter_code
_entity_poly.pdbx_strand_id
1 'polypeptide(L)'
;MKYFCENAPQYHVACAGSLLGIALAKPSSFPVGKVNFMQIDPMTFAEFLLANGDENLAQYLEQVDTLEPIPDAFFNPLYEKLKMYYVTGGMPESVLMWTEARDVSAMQEALSGILGAYERDFARHPNLSEFPKISMIWKSVPSQLARENKKFIYKVVKEGARAREYEDALQWLVDARLVHKIYRSSAPVCRLQLTTTCLLSRFIW
;
A
#
# COMPACT_ATOMS: atom_id res chain seq x y z
N MET A 1 9.45 -23.16 -9.44
CA MET A 1 8.90 -23.54 -8.14
C MET A 1 8.33 -24.95 -8.13
N LYS A 2 7.37 -25.32 -8.99
CA LYS A 2 6.79 -26.68 -9.05
C LYS A 2 7.86 -27.78 -9.07
N TYR A 3 8.86 -27.66 -9.95
CA TYR A 3 9.97 -28.61 -10.07
C TYR A 3 10.72 -28.82 -8.74
N PHE A 4 11.06 -27.76 -8.02
CA PHE A 4 11.76 -27.88 -6.74
C PHE A 4 10.92 -28.59 -5.69
N CYS A 5 9.62 -28.31 -5.65
CA CYS A 5 8.73 -28.99 -4.71
C CYS A 5 8.59 -30.49 -5.01
N GLU A 6 8.57 -30.88 -6.30
CA GLU A 6 8.33 -32.27 -6.72
C GLU A 6 9.60 -33.11 -6.81
N ASN A 7 10.70 -32.55 -7.32
CA ASN A 7 11.89 -33.29 -7.71
C ASN A 7 13.15 -32.94 -6.91
N ALA A 8 13.09 -31.89 -6.08
CA ALA A 8 14.23 -31.45 -5.29
C ALA A 8 13.78 -30.84 -3.94
N PRO A 9 13.00 -31.58 -3.12
CA PRO A 9 12.40 -31.08 -1.88
C PRO A 9 13.41 -30.71 -0.79
N GLN A 10 14.67 -31.13 -0.93
CA GLN A 10 15.76 -30.78 -0.02
C GLN A 10 16.20 -29.32 -0.14
N TYR A 11 15.81 -28.62 -1.18
CA TYR A 11 16.13 -27.18 -1.36
C TYR A 11 14.99 -26.31 -0.92
N HIS A 12 15.26 -25.41 0.03
CA HIS A 12 14.33 -24.36 0.41
C HIS A 12 14.46 -23.19 -0.58
N VAL A 13 13.38 -22.91 -1.33
CA VAL A 13 13.38 -21.88 -2.37
C VAL A 13 12.42 -20.77 -1.98
N ALA A 14 12.94 -19.55 -1.82
CA ALA A 14 12.16 -18.33 -1.66
C ALA A 14 12.33 -17.43 -2.91
N CYS A 15 11.21 -16.92 -3.42
CA CYS A 15 11.20 -16.02 -4.55
C CYS A 15 10.41 -14.77 -4.16
N ALA A 16 10.90 -13.60 -4.55
CA ALA A 16 10.21 -12.34 -4.32
C ALA A 16 9.86 -11.67 -5.65
N GLY A 17 8.79 -10.90 -5.67
CA GLY A 17 8.37 -10.11 -6.82
C GLY A 17 7.32 -9.08 -6.46
N SER A 18 7.54 -7.82 -6.88
CA SER A 18 6.65 -6.69 -6.59
C SER A 18 5.28 -6.78 -7.28
N LEU A 19 5.18 -7.50 -8.40
CA LEU A 19 3.97 -7.63 -9.21
C LEU A 19 3.42 -9.07 -9.18
N LEU A 20 3.66 -9.80 -8.11
CA LEU A 20 3.26 -11.20 -8.00
C LEU A 20 1.74 -11.38 -8.11
N GLY A 21 0.94 -10.47 -7.54
CA GLY A 21 -0.52 -10.47 -7.65
C GLY A 21 -1.00 -10.45 -9.10
N ILE A 22 -0.38 -9.63 -9.94
CA ILE A 22 -0.70 -9.53 -11.38
C ILE A 22 -0.24 -10.77 -12.14
N ALA A 23 0.93 -11.30 -11.81
CA ALA A 23 1.43 -12.52 -12.42
C ALA A 23 0.53 -13.73 -12.13
N LEU A 24 -0.13 -13.74 -10.97
CA LEU A 24 -1.06 -14.79 -10.55
C LEU A 24 -2.42 -14.71 -11.23
N ALA A 25 -2.84 -13.53 -11.65
CA ALA A 25 -4.11 -13.32 -12.37
C ALA A 25 -4.07 -13.88 -13.81
N LYS A 26 -2.87 -14.24 -14.32
CA LYS A 26 -2.75 -14.86 -15.64
C LYS A 26 -3.09 -16.36 -15.56
N PRO A 27 -3.81 -16.91 -16.57
CA PRO A 27 -4.20 -18.33 -16.61
C PRO A 27 -3.04 -19.30 -16.92
N SER A 28 -1.80 -18.96 -16.57
CA SER A 28 -0.67 -19.87 -16.66
C SER A 28 -0.64 -20.78 -15.44
N SER A 29 -0.26 -22.04 -15.61
CA SER A 29 -0.25 -23.12 -14.62
C SER A 29 0.47 -22.73 -13.31
N PHE A 30 -0.27 -22.10 -12.41
CA PHE A 30 0.23 -21.80 -11.09
C PHE A 30 0.31 -23.10 -10.26
N PRO A 31 1.38 -23.36 -9.52
CA PRO A 31 1.52 -24.59 -8.74
C PRO A 31 0.66 -24.53 -7.46
N VAL A 32 -0.66 -24.70 -7.60
CA VAL A 32 -1.61 -24.70 -6.49
C VAL A 32 -1.22 -25.77 -5.48
N GLY A 33 -1.19 -25.40 -4.20
CA GLY A 33 -0.87 -26.30 -3.10
C GLY A 33 0.62 -26.65 -2.92
N LYS A 34 1.52 -26.07 -3.73
CA LYS A 34 2.98 -26.34 -3.71
C LYS A 34 3.84 -25.13 -3.37
N VAL A 35 3.21 -24.03 -3.04
CA VAL A 35 3.85 -22.77 -2.63
C VAL A 35 3.06 -22.12 -1.52
N ASN A 36 3.78 -21.59 -0.55
CA ASN A 36 3.23 -20.72 0.47
C ASN A 36 3.51 -19.27 0.08
N PHE A 37 2.50 -18.42 0.21
CA PHE A 37 2.65 -16.99 -0.01
C PHE A 37 2.94 -16.29 1.29
N MET A 38 3.93 -15.41 1.28
CA MET A 38 4.17 -14.43 2.32
C MET A 38 4.02 -13.06 1.69
N GLN A 39 3.20 -12.24 2.29
CA GLN A 39 3.07 -10.85 1.92
C GLN A 39 3.99 -10.01 2.80
N ILE A 40 4.72 -9.09 2.18
CA ILE A 40 5.51 -8.07 2.86
C ILE A 40 4.87 -6.74 2.50
N ASP A 41 4.31 -6.09 3.50
CA ASP A 41 3.71 -4.77 3.39
C ASP A 41 4.69 -3.70 3.91
N PRO A 42 4.48 -2.42 3.60
CA PRO A 42 5.19 -1.33 4.27
C PRO A 42 5.02 -1.42 5.79
N MET A 43 5.99 -0.90 6.52
CA MET A 43 5.97 -0.91 7.99
C MET A 43 4.71 -0.22 8.52
N THR A 44 4.10 -0.84 9.51
CA THR A 44 3.02 -0.26 10.29
C THR A 44 3.54 0.86 11.20
N PHE A 45 2.64 1.66 11.77
CA PHE A 45 3.04 2.69 12.73
C PHE A 45 3.71 2.09 13.98
N ALA A 46 3.26 0.93 14.45
CA ALA A 46 3.89 0.23 15.58
C ALA A 46 5.33 -0.21 15.23
N GLU A 47 5.55 -0.77 14.04
CA GLU A 47 6.89 -1.14 13.55
C GLU A 47 7.79 0.10 13.36
N PHE A 48 7.22 1.22 12.90
CA PHE A 48 7.93 2.50 12.82
C PHE A 48 8.38 2.99 14.20
N LEU A 49 7.54 2.87 15.23
CA LEU A 49 7.91 3.20 16.61
C LEU A 49 9.07 2.34 17.09
N LEU A 50 9.01 1.01 16.85
CA LEU A 50 10.10 0.09 17.20
C LEU A 50 11.39 0.46 16.47
N ALA A 51 11.34 0.77 15.19
CA ALA A 51 12.50 1.20 14.40
C ALA A 51 13.13 2.53 14.92
N ASN A 52 12.35 3.37 15.59
CA ASN A 52 12.83 4.60 16.23
C ASN A 52 13.29 4.43 17.68
N GLY A 53 13.26 3.21 18.24
CA GLY A 53 13.61 2.93 19.64
C GLY A 53 12.53 3.33 20.65
N ASP A 54 11.29 3.46 20.20
CA ASP A 54 10.14 3.87 21.02
C ASP A 54 9.32 2.64 21.48
N GLU A 55 9.99 1.60 22.01
CA GLU A 55 9.36 0.33 22.38
C GLU A 55 8.21 0.51 23.37
N ASN A 56 8.36 1.43 24.34
CA ASN A 56 7.31 1.71 25.33
C ASN A 56 6.03 2.25 24.70
N LEU A 57 6.16 3.11 23.67
CA LEU A 57 5.00 3.64 22.93
C LEU A 57 4.37 2.58 22.05
N ALA A 58 5.17 1.73 21.40
CA ALA A 58 4.69 0.61 20.60
C ALA A 58 3.92 -0.38 21.47
N GLN A 59 4.48 -0.78 22.61
CA GLN A 59 3.83 -1.68 23.56
C GLN A 59 2.53 -1.08 24.14
N TYR A 60 2.53 0.22 24.46
CA TYR A 60 1.32 0.90 24.89
C TYR A 60 0.23 0.85 23.83
N LEU A 61 0.59 1.14 22.58
CA LEU A 61 -0.35 1.14 21.44
C LEU A 61 -0.99 -0.23 21.21
N GLU A 62 -0.23 -1.32 21.38
CA GLU A 62 -0.74 -2.70 21.28
C GLU A 62 -1.73 -3.07 22.38
N GLN A 63 -1.63 -2.42 23.54
CA GLN A 63 -2.50 -2.68 24.70
C GLN A 63 -3.78 -1.82 24.70
N VAL A 64 -3.88 -0.83 23.79
CA VAL A 64 -5.07 0.01 23.70
C VAL A 64 -6.19 -0.76 23.02
N ASP A 65 -7.14 -1.23 23.81
CA ASP A 65 -8.32 -1.99 23.37
C ASP A 65 -9.65 -1.27 23.66
N THR A 66 -9.59 -0.11 24.31
CA THR A 66 -10.75 0.66 24.75
C THR A 66 -11.02 1.87 23.87
N LEU A 67 -12.27 2.38 23.92
CA LEU A 67 -12.67 3.64 23.30
C LEU A 67 -12.40 4.86 24.21
N GLU A 68 -11.72 4.65 25.32
CA GLU A 68 -11.34 5.73 26.22
C GLU A 68 -10.23 6.60 25.62
N PRO A 69 -10.25 7.91 25.91
CA PRO A 69 -9.20 8.79 25.44
C PRO A 69 -7.82 8.36 25.94
N ILE A 70 -6.83 8.36 25.07
CA ILE A 70 -5.45 8.10 25.44
C ILE A 70 -4.97 9.23 26.36
N PRO A 71 -4.36 8.94 27.55
CA PRO A 71 -3.80 9.95 28.41
C PRO A 71 -2.76 10.82 27.70
N ASP A 72 -2.73 12.13 27.97
CA ASP A 72 -1.86 13.11 27.32
C ASP A 72 -0.37 12.71 27.35
N ALA A 73 0.06 12.04 28.42
CA ALA A 73 1.42 11.55 28.59
C ALA A 73 1.85 10.58 27.45
N PHE A 74 0.91 9.81 26.91
CA PHE A 74 1.15 8.91 25.75
C PHE A 74 0.67 9.53 24.43
N PHE A 75 -0.45 10.27 24.49
CA PHE A 75 -1.05 10.84 23.29
C PHE A 75 -0.10 11.81 22.58
N ASN A 76 0.49 12.76 23.31
CA ASN A 76 1.34 13.78 22.71
C ASN A 76 2.59 13.17 22.03
N PRO A 77 3.37 12.29 22.66
CA PRO A 77 4.49 11.61 21.99
C PRO A 77 4.02 10.77 20.78
N LEU A 78 2.95 10.00 20.90
CA LEU A 78 2.40 9.21 19.80
C LEU A 78 1.98 10.10 18.62
N TYR A 79 1.35 11.23 18.90
CA TYR A 79 0.89 12.16 17.87
C TYR A 79 2.05 12.80 17.10
N GLU A 80 3.13 13.20 17.80
CA GLU A 80 4.34 13.71 17.13
C GLU A 80 5.01 12.62 16.27
N LYS A 81 5.10 11.40 16.77
CA LYS A 81 5.61 10.26 15.99
C LYS A 81 4.73 9.92 14.80
N LEU A 82 3.42 10.01 14.95
CA LEU A 82 2.47 9.78 13.85
C LEU A 82 2.63 10.83 12.73
N LYS A 83 2.85 12.10 13.08
CA LYS A 83 3.17 13.13 12.08
C LYS A 83 4.44 12.77 11.31
N MET A 84 5.46 12.31 12.02
CA MET A 84 6.71 11.89 11.39
C MET A 84 6.50 10.67 10.50
N TYR A 85 5.73 9.67 10.97
CA TYR A 85 5.37 8.51 10.15
C TYR A 85 4.62 8.91 8.86
N TYR A 86 3.77 9.94 8.89
CA TYR A 86 3.15 10.46 7.68
C TYR A 86 4.14 11.11 6.71
N VAL A 87 5.25 11.61 7.18
CA VAL A 87 6.30 12.22 6.35
C VAL A 87 7.27 11.17 5.81
N THR A 88 7.72 10.22 6.66
CA THR A 88 8.66 9.16 6.28
C THR A 88 7.99 8.04 5.49
N GLY A 89 6.69 7.82 5.71
CA GLY A 89 5.98 6.64 5.22
C GLY A 89 6.43 5.35 5.93
N GLY A 90 5.93 4.22 5.43
CA GLY A 90 6.26 2.89 5.94
C GLY A 90 7.32 2.14 5.12
N MET A 91 7.98 2.79 4.17
CA MET A 91 9.01 2.12 3.37
C MET A 91 10.31 1.97 4.18
N PRO A 92 10.84 0.73 4.35
CA PRO A 92 12.00 0.49 5.22
C PRO A 92 13.21 1.35 4.90
N GLU A 93 13.50 1.57 3.62
CA GLU A 93 14.63 2.42 3.18
C GLU A 93 14.48 3.87 3.66
N SER A 94 13.29 4.44 3.52
CA SER A 94 12.97 5.79 3.99
C SER A 94 13.05 5.91 5.51
N VAL A 95 12.51 4.89 6.23
CA VAL A 95 12.58 4.84 7.69
C VAL A 95 14.02 4.72 8.17
N LEU A 96 14.86 3.93 7.50
CA LEU A 96 16.29 3.78 7.81
C LEU A 96 17.02 5.12 7.67
N MET A 97 16.84 5.83 6.57
CA MET A 97 17.45 7.16 6.37
C MET A 97 17.05 8.14 7.47
N TRP A 98 15.79 8.07 7.91
CA TRP A 98 15.31 8.89 9.01
C TRP A 98 15.91 8.47 10.35
N THR A 99 15.95 7.18 10.68
CA THR A 99 16.40 6.69 12.01
C THR A 99 17.90 6.87 12.21
N GLU A 100 18.71 6.65 11.16
CA GLU A 100 20.17 6.73 11.24
C GLU A 100 20.70 8.17 11.12
N ALA A 101 20.25 8.91 10.12
CA ALA A 101 20.85 10.19 9.75
C ALA A 101 19.99 11.40 10.12
N ARG A 102 18.69 11.22 10.39
CA ARG A 102 17.71 12.33 10.54
C ARG A 102 17.72 13.27 9.33
N ASP A 103 18.11 12.74 8.18
CA ASP A 103 18.25 13.50 6.94
C ASP A 103 16.96 13.43 6.12
N VAL A 104 16.20 14.52 6.16
CA VAL A 104 14.94 14.65 5.42
C VAL A 104 15.19 14.63 3.91
N SER A 105 16.32 15.17 3.44
CA SER A 105 16.63 15.22 2.00
C SER A 105 16.91 13.84 1.44
N ALA A 106 17.75 13.06 2.12
CA ALA A 106 18.06 11.66 1.75
C ALA A 106 16.80 10.78 1.80
N MET A 107 15.95 10.98 2.83
CA MET A 107 14.67 10.29 2.96
C MET A 107 13.74 10.60 1.77
N GLN A 108 13.60 11.87 1.37
CA GLN A 108 12.77 12.27 0.23
C GLN A 108 13.33 11.76 -1.10
N GLU A 109 14.64 11.68 -1.23
CA GLU A 109 15.28 11.09 -2.41
C GLU A 109 14.98 9.59 -2.52
N ALA A 110 15.07 8.85 -1.42
CA ALA A 110 14.71 7.44 -1.35
C ALA A 110 13.24 7.23 -1.77
N LEU A 111 12.29 7.98 -1.19
CA LEU A 111 10.87 7.92 -1.56
C LEU A 111 10.64 8.24 -3.04
N SER A 112 11.29 9.27 -3.56
CA SER A 112 11.18 9.66 -4.97
C SER A 112 11.75 8.57 -5.89
N GLY A 113 12.84 7.93 -5.49
CA GLY A 113 13.44 6.79 -6.18
C GLY A 113 12.48 5.60 -6.27
N ILE A 114 11.82 5.27 -5.17
CA ILE A 114 10.80 4.19 -5.08
C ILE A 114 9.61 4.51 -6.00
N LEU A 115 9.08 5.72 -5.94
CA LEU A 115 7.97 6.14 -6.81
C LEU A 115 8.33 6.05 -8.29
N GLY A 116 9.53 6.52 -8.66
CA GLY A 116 10.04 6.41 -10.02
C GLY A 116 10.26 4.96 -10.46
N ALA A 117 10.60 4.05 -9.55
CA ALA A 117 10.70 2.63 -9.84
C ALA A 117 9.32 2.03 -10.17
N TYR A 118 8.29 2.35 -9.40
CA TYR A 118 6.92 1.91 -9.69
C TYR A 118 6.42 2.44 -11.03
N GLU A 119 6.65 3.71 -11.34
CA GLU A 119 6.25 4.29 -12.63
C GLU A 119 6.92 3.58 -13.82
N ARG A 120 8.18 3.16 -13.68
CA ARG A 120 8.89 2.36 -14.70
C ARG A 120 8.30 0.95 -14.80
N ASP A 121 7.85 0.36 -13.70
CA ASP A 121 7.22 -0.96 -13.73
C ASP A 121 5.85 -0.96 -14.41
N PHE A 122 5.13 0.17 -14.42
CA PHE A 122 3.87 0.29 -15.18
C PHE A 122 4.08 0.07 -16.68
N ALA A 123 5.25 0.47 -17.21
CA ALA A 123 5.59 0.26 -18.62
C ALA A 123 5.76 -1.21 -19.01
N ARG A 124 5.90 -2.11 -18.02
CA ARG A 124 5.94 -3.57 -18.24
C ARG A 124 4.55 -4.20 -18.34
N HIS A 125 3.50 -3.37 -18.28
CA HIS A 125 2.13 -3.85 -18.48
C HIS A 125 1.98 -4.48 -19.86
N PRO A 126 1.42 -5.69 -19.97
CA PRO A 126 1.34 -6.41 -21.24
C PRO A 126 0.45 -5.72 -22.27
N ASN A 127 -0.45 -4.86 -21.84
CA ASN A 127 -1.32 -4.07 -22.70
C ASN A 127 -0.88 -2.60 -22.73
N LEU A 128 -0.16 -2.23 -23.78
CA LEU A 128 0.36 -0.87 -23.97
C LEU A 128 -0.72 0.22 -24.00
N SER A 129 -1.97 -0.13 -24.35
CA SER A 129 -3.09 0.83 -24.37
C SER A 129 -3.58 1.22 -22.99
N GLU A 130 -3.35 0.38 -21.97
CA GLU A 130 -3.76 0.64 -20.59
C GLU A 130 -2.70 1.42 -19.78
N PHE A 131 -1.44 1.37 -20.19
CA PHE A 131 -0.35 2.09 -19.50
C PHE A 131 -0.64 3.59 -19.29
N PRO A 132 -1.10 4.37 -20.30
CA PRO A 132 -1.42 5.77 -20.09
C PRO A 132 -2.51 5.99 -19.03
N LYS A 133 -3.52 5.12 -18.99
CA LYS A 133 -4.62 5.20 -18.02
C LYS A 133 -4.14 4.90 -16.61
N ILE A 134 -3.32 3.87 -16.44
CA ILE A 134 -2.68 3.51 -15.15
C ILE A 134 -1.86 4.70 -14.64
N SER A 135 -1.01 5.29 -15.48
CA SER A 135 -0.19 6.44 -15.14
C SER A 135 -1.03 7.66 -14.76
N MET A 136 -2.13 7.94 -15.49
CA MET A 136 -3.04 9.04 -15.18
C MET A 136 -3.74 8.86 -13.82
N ILE A 137 -4.22 7.65 -13.53
CA ILE A 137 -4.81 7.33 -12.22
C ILE A 137 -3.76 7.52 -11.13
N TRP A 138 -2.58 6.93 -11.28
CA TRP A 138 -1.49 7.01 -10.33
C TRP A 138 -1.15 8.45 -9.96
N LYS A 139 -0.97 9.31 -10.97
CA LYS A 139 -0.69 10.74 -10.78
C LYS A 139 -1.84 11.50 -10.13
N SER A 140 -3.08 11.03 -10.27
CA SER A 140 -4.25 11.66 -9.65
C SER A 140 -4.41 11.30 -8.16
N VAL A 141 -3.79 10.20 -7.68
CA VAL A 141 -3.98 9.70 -6.31
C VAL A 141 -3.71 10.75 -5.24
N PRO A 142 -2.63 11.54 -5.25
CA PRO A 142 -2.41 12.58 -4.24
C PRO A 142 -3.54 13.60 -4.15
N SER A 143 -4.02 14.09 -5.30
CA SER A 143 -5.13 15.05 -5.36
C SER A 143 -6.47 14.43 -4.95
N GLN A 144 -6.67 13.13 -5.17
CA GLN A 144 -7.85 12.41 -4.69
C GLN A 144 -7.84 12.29 -3.15
N LEU A 145 -6.68 11.95 -2.57
CA LEU A 145 -6.52 11.77 -1.12
C LEU A 145 -6.55 13.10 -0.34
N ALA A 146 -6.13 14.20 -0.96
CA ALA A 146 -6.18 15.54 -0.36
C ALA A 146 -7.61 16.07 -0.17
N ARG A 147 -8.62 15.44 -0.77
CA ARG A 147 -10.02 15.86 -0.64
C ARG A 147 -10.61 15.40 0.68
N GLU A 148 -11.50 16.19 1.27
CA GLU A 148 -12.13 15.87 2.57
C GLU A 148 -12.84 14.52 2.59
N ASN A 149 -13.64 14.22 1.57
CA ASN A 149 -14.43 12.99 1.51
C ASN A 149 -13.67 11.78 0.94
N LYS A 150 -12.43 11.97 0.46
CA LYS A 150 -11.55 10.94 -0.12
C LYS A 150 -12.22 10.02 -1.15
N LYS A 151 -13.37 10.44 -1.69
CA LYS A 151 -14.09 9.71 -2.73
C LYS A 151 -13.29 9.78 -4.04
N PHE A 152 -13.06 8.62 -4.67
CA PHE A 152 -12.43 8.58 -5.97
C PHE A 152 -13.34 9.16 -7.05
N ILE A 153 -12.86 10.13 -7.80
CA ILE A 153 -13.60 10.85 -8.82
C ILE A 153 -12.87 10.74 -10.15
N TYR A 154 -13.43 10.05 -11.11
CA TYR A 154 -12.82 9.84 -12.44
C TYR A 154 -12.56 11.14 -13.19
N LYS A 155 -13.39 12.17 -13.02
CA LYS A 155 -13.18 13.50 -13.62
C LYS A 155 -11.89 14.20 -13.14
N VAL A 156 -11.35 13.81 -11.98
CA VAL A 156 -10.06 14.32 -11.49
C VAL A 156 -8.89 13.66 -12.21
N VAL A 157 -9.06 12.45 -12.72
CA VAL A 157 -8.06 11.76 -13.54
C VAL A 157 -7.92 12.47 -14.89
N LYS A 158 -9.04 12.75 -15.52
CA LYS A 158 -9.15 13.48 -16.80
C LYS A 158 -10.54 14.06 -16.92
N GLU A 159 -10.65 15.27 -17.47
CA GLU A 159 -11.93 15.88 -17.79
C GLU A 159 -12.75 14.97 -18.74
N GLY A 160 -14.01 14.74 -18.40
CA GLY A 160 -14.89 13.83 -19.15
C GLY A 160 -14.66 12.34 -18.92
N ALA A 161 -13.68 11.94 -18.09
CA ALA A 161 -13.40 10.53 -17.80
C ALA A 161 -14.61 9.82 -17.18
N ARG A 162 -14.89 8.60 -17.67
CA ARG A 162 -15.97 7.74 -17.17
C ARG A 162 -15.39 6.50 -16.49
N ALA A 163 -16.10 5.99 -15.48
CA ALA A 163 -15.69 4.81 -14.73
C ALA A 163 -15.28 3.63 -15.65
N ARG A 164 -16.15 3.27 -16.59
CA ARG A 164 -15.93 2.13 -17.51
C ARG A 164 -14.63 2.21 -18.32
N GLU A 165 -14.03 3.40 -18.46
CA GLU A 165 -12.82 3.59 -19.26
C GLU A 165 -11.54 3.40 -18.43
N TYR A 166 -11.65 3.53 -17.11
CA TYR A 166 -10.53 3.54 -16.18
C TYR A 166 -10.61 2.48 -15.09
N GLU A 167 -11.74 1.73 -15.01
CA GLU A 167 -11.96 0.73 -13.95
C GLU A 167 -10.88 -0.36 -13.98
N ASP A 168 -10.54 -0.87 -15.17
CA ASP A 168 -9.52 -1.91 -15.34
C ASP A 168 -8.14 -1.41 -14.93
N ALA A 169 -7.81 -0.17 -15.28
CA ALA A 169 -6.55 0.45 -14.90
C ALA A 169 -6.47 0.71 -13.38
N LEU A 170 -7.59 1.09 -12.75
CA LEU A 170 -7.68 1.22 -11.30
C LEU A 170 -7.56 -0.16 -10.62
N GLN A 171 -8.27 -1.16 -11.15
CA GLN A 171 -8.20 -2.51 -10.61
C GLN A 171 -6.77 -3.08 -10.72
N TRP A 172 -6.07 -2.80 -11.80
CA TRP A 172 -4.67 -3.19 -11.94
C TRP A 172 -3.78 -2.61 -10.81
N LEU A 173 -3.94 -1.33 -10.47
CA LEU A 173 -3.22 -0.72 -9.35
C LEU A 173 -3.59 -1.35 -7.99
N VAL A 174 -4.83 -1.80 -7.83
CA VAL A 174 -5.28 -2.53 -6.65
C VAL A 174 -4.66 -3.91 -6.59
N ASP A 175 -4.64 -4.65 -7.70
CA ASP A 175 -4.05 -5.98 -7.81
C ASP A 175 -2.53 -5.94 -7.64
N ALA A 176 -1.89 -4.83 -8.10
CA ALA A 176 -0.49 -4.52 -7.82
C ALA A 176 -0.24 -4.08 -6.36
N ARG A 177 -1.29 -3.90 -5.57
CA ARG A 177 -1.24 -3.43 -4.16
C ARG A 177 -0.60 -2.06 -3.97
N LEU A 178 -0.60 -1.25 -5.03
CA LEU A 178 -0.13 0.13 -4.99
C LEU A 178 -1.20 1.11 -4.49
N VAL A 179 -2.45 0.67 -4.55
CA VAL A 179 -3.62 1.44 -4.11
C VAL A 179 -4.58 0.52 -3.38
N HIS A 180 -5.13 0.96 -2.27
CA HIS A 180 -6.21 0.27 -1.57
C HIS A 180 -7.55 0.89 -1.88
N LYS A 181 -8.48 0.06 -2.38
CA LYS A 181 -9.86 0.44 -2.65
C LYS A 181 -10.72 0.08 -1.44
N ILE A 182 -11.19 1.10 -0.72
CA ILE A 182 -12.04 0.91 0.45
C ILE A 182 -13.48 1.26 0.07
N TYR A 183 -14.42 0.44 0.50
CA TYR A 183 -15.84 0.68 0.28
C TYR A 183 -16.50 1.21 1.56
N ARG A 184 -17.30 2.25 1.41
CA ARG A 184 -18.13 2.75 2.51
C ARG A 184 -19.40 1.93 2.63
N SER A 185 -19.70 1.41 3.81
CA SER A 185 -21.04 0.89 4.12
C SER A 185 -21.93 2.04 4.59
N SER A 186 -23.13 2.15 4.05
CA SER A 186 -24.12 3.17 4.43
C SER A 186 -25.10 2.69 5.49
N ALA A 187 -25.17 1.38 5.76
CA ALA A 187 -26.07 0.82 6.78
C ALA A 187 -25.40 -0.37 7.49
N PRO A 188 -25.43 -0.42 8.84
CA PRO A 188 -24.98 -1.57 9.60
C PRO A 188 -26.06 -2.66 9.57
N VAL A 189 -26.10 -3.44 8.50
CA VAL A 189 -26.96 -4.64 8.41
C VAL A 189 -26.08 -5.86 8.58
N CYS A 190 -26.60 -6.92 9.20
CA CYS A 190 -25.90 -8.19 9.41
C CYS A 190 -25.42 -8.88 8.11
N ARG A 191 -25.90 -8.45 6.96
CA ARG A 191 -25.26 -8.67 5.63
C ARG A 191 -24.78 -7.30 5.16
N LEU A 192 -23.50 -7.09 5.19
CA LEU A 192 -22.84 -5.91 4.61
C LEU A 192 -23.14 -5.87 3.10
N GLN A 193 -24.21 -5.20 2.71
CA GLN A 193 -24.37 -4.74 1.34
C GLN A 193 -23.46 -3.52 1.19
N LEU A 194 -22.32 -3.73 0.55
CA LEU A 194 -21.38 -2.70 0.20
C LEU A 194 -22.04 -1.76 -0.81
N THR A 195 -22.56 -0.64 -0.34
CA THR A 195 -22.94 0.44 -1.24
C THR A 195 -21.65 1.08 -1.78
N THR A 196 -21.52 1.04 -3.07
CA THR A 196 -20.32 1.27 -3.85
C THR A 196 -19.88 2.75 -3.83
N THR A 197 -19.35 3.23 -2.72
CA THR A 197 -18.54 4.46 -2.74
C THR A 197 -17.08 4.02 -2.64
N CYS A 198 -16.36 4.07 -3.75
CA CYS A 198 -14.93 3.79 -3.77
C CYS A 198 -14.19 4.92 -3.07
N LEU A 199 -13.59 4.61 -1.93
CA LEU A 199 -12.61 5.45 -1.26
C LEU A 199 -11.24 4.87 -1.58
N LEU A 200 -10.29 5.72 -1.97
CA LEU A 200 -8.91 5.31 -2.10
C LEU A 200 -8.18 5.58 -0.80
N SER A 201 -7.46 4.59 -0.31
CA SER A 201 -6.37 4.81 0.63
C SER A 201 -5.08 4.40 -0.06
N ARG A 202 -4.02 5.16 0.17
CA ARG A 202 -2.69 4.87 -0.34
C ARG A 202 -1.80 4.47 0.82
N PHE A 203 -1.12 3.34 0.69
CA PHE A 203 -0.21 2.83 1.71
C PHE A 203 1.25 3.28 1.54
N ILE A 204 1.55 4.09 0.55
CA ILE A 204 2.92 4.57 0.35
C ILE A 204 2.94 6.05 0.71
N TRP A 205 2.85 6.33 1.98
CA TRP A 205 3.28 7.57 2.66
C TRP A 205 3.08 7.42 4.14
#